data_421d9637d104438076bf773b953b327c
#
_entry.id   421d9637d104438076bf773b953b327c
#
_cell.length_a   1.000
_cell.length_b   1.000
_cell.length_c   1.000
_cell.angle_alpha   90.00
_cell.angle_beta   90.00
_cell.angle_gamma   90.00
#
_symmetry.space_group_name_H-M   'P 1'
#
loop_
_entity.id
_entity.type
_entity.pdbx_description
1 polymer ?
#
loop_
_entity_poly.entity_id
_entity_poly.type
_entity_poly.pdbx_seq_one_letter_code
_entity_poly.pdbx_strand_id
1 'polypeptide(L)'
;MNINEYQNYHETKAHTSAEFPYNTYLCSIPLDFPGVPPHWHDELELVVIKKGQGFVSVDFDKRLVHSGEIVMIRPGCLHAIEQDDTFKMEYENIIFKPDLLSSGANDLCMLQYIMPLLDGSLSVEYFLTPALESFEALSNCIRQIDLVCADQTPGWQLAVKSSLFNFFFLLISESQKKTVSTSSDSKSLEKMKTVLKYVENHYTEKLTIDDMAEL
;
A
#
# COMPACT_ATOMS: atom_id res chain seq x y z
N MET A 1 -4.56 14.56 -14.54
CA MET A 1 -3.76 15.30 -13.52
C MET A 1 -2.36 15.46 -14.10
N ASN A 2 -1.82 16.66 -14.14
CA ASN A 2 -0.44 16.86 -14.61
C ASN A 2 0.54 16.70 -13.44
N ILE A 3 1.85 16.58 -13.72
CA ILE A 3 2.87 16.30 -12.69
C ILE A 3 2.95 17.39 -11.61
N ASN A 4 2.68 18.65 -11.98
CA ASN A 4 2.68 19.76 -11.01
C ASN A 4 1.45 19.73 -10.10
N GLU A 5 0.30 19.28 -10.60
CA GLU A 5 -0.89 19.07 -9.79
C GLU A 5 -0.68 17.93 -8.81
N TYR A 6 -0.05 16.83 -9.24
CA TYR A 6 0.26 15.69 -8.38
C TYR A 6 1.19 16.07 -7.22
N GLN A 7 2.23 16.88 -7.47
CA GLN A 7 3.15 17.35 -6.42
C GLN A 7 2.45 18.18 -5.34
N ASN A 8 1.35 18.86 -5.64
CA ASN A 8 0.62 19.64 -4.64
C ASN A 8 -0.06 18.77 -3.55
N TYR A 9 -0.19 17.47 -3.79
CA TYR A 9 -0.77 16.52 -2.85
C TYR A 9 0.28 15.77 -2.02
N HIS A 10 1.56 16.10 -2.18
CA HIS A 10 2.62 15.50 -1.38
C HIS A 10 2.52 15.92 0.08
N GLU A 11 2.34 14.96 0.97
CA GLU A 11 2.38 15.22 2.39
C GLU A 11 3.82 15.36 2.85
N THR A 12 4.15 16.50 3.43
CA THR A 12 5.52 16.80 3.92
C THR A 12 5.73 16.44 5.39
N LYS A 13 4.70 15.94 6.06
CA LYS A 13 4.79 15.52 7.45
C LYS A 13 5.66 14.27 7.58
N ALA A 14 6.63 14.31 8.47
CA ALA A 14 7.40 13.11 8.82
C ALA A 14 6.60 12.22 9.77
N HIS A 15 6.22 11.04 9.31
CA HIS A 15 5.44 10.07 10.10
C HIS A 15 6.30 9.18 10.98
N THR A 16 7.58 9.00 10.65
CA THR A 16 8.45 8.00 11.26
C THR A 16 9.76 8.60 11.76
N SER A 17 10.42 7.95 12.71
CA SER A 17 11.77 8.33 13.16
C SER A 17 12.86 7.74 12.25
N ALA A 18 14.07 8.32 12.29
CA ALA A 18 15.20 7.77 11.53
C ALA A 18 15.74 6.45 12.11
N GLU A 19 15.61 6.23 13.42
CA GLU A 19 16.15 5.06 14.11
C GLU A 19 15.31 3.80 13.88
N PHE A 20 13.98 3.96 13.87
CA PHE A 20 13.04 2.92 13.54
C PHE A 20 11.89 3.53 12.72
N PRO A 21 11.98 3.48 11.38
CA PRO A 21 11.08 4.21 10.50
C PRO A 21 9.70 3.54 10.39
N TYR A 22 9.01 3.50 11.52
CA TYR A 22 7.72 2.86 11.75
C TYR A 22 6.89 3.70 12.72
N ASN A 23 5.59 3.80 12.50
CA ASN A 23 4.64 4.42 13.42
C ASN A 23 3.22 3.87 13.22
N THR A 24 2.36 4.04 14.21
CA THR A 24 0.94 3.75 14.13
C THR A 24 0.11 4.91 14.62
N TYR A 25 -1.07 5.10 14.01
CA TYR A 25 -2.06 6.09 14.41
C TYR A 25 -3.43 5.43 14.51
N LEU A 26 -4.06 5.55 15.66
CA LEU A 26 -5.48 5.22 15.79
C LEU A 26 -6.30 6.47 15.49
N CYS A 27 -7.17 6.38 14.50
CA CYS A 27 -7.95 7.49 13.98
C CYS A 27 -9.44 7.16 13.96
N SER A 28 -10.27 8.18 14.10
CA SER A 28 -11.73 8.02 14.04
C SER A 28 -12.37 9.11 13.18
N ILE A 29 -13.16 8.70 12.20
CA ILE A 29 -13.96 9.58 11.36
C ILE A 29 -15.44 9.47 11.78
N PRO A 30 -16.15 10.56 12.00
CA PRO A 30 -15.73 11.98 11.89
C PRO A 30 -15.26 12.59 13.21
N LEU A 31 -14.91 11.79 14.23
CA LEU A 31 -14.65 12.32 15.59
C LEU A 31 -13.37 13.13 15.65
N ASP A 32 -12.26 12.63 15.09
CA ASP A 32 -10.97 13.33 15.11
C ASP A 32 -10.92 14.39 13.98
N PHE A 33 -11.44 14.02 12.80
CA PHE A 33 -11.51 14.87 11.61
C PHE A 33 -12.57 14.31 10.63
N PRO A 34 -13.10 15.16 9.73
CA PRO A 34 -14.18 14.74 8.83
C PRO A 34 -13.76 13.72 7.76
N GLY A 35 -12.48 13.63 7.48
CA GLY A 35 -11.87 12.74 6.51
C GLY A 35 -10.43 13.13 6.22
N VAL A 36 -9.72 12.29 5.50
CA VAL A 36 -8.36 12.54 5.04
C VAL A 36 -8.43 12.93 3.55
N PRO A 37 -8.09 14.18 3.19
CA PRO A 37 -8.14 14.63 1.81
C PRO A 37 -7.14 13.86 0.94
N PRO A 38 -7.29 13.88 -0.39
CA PRO A 38 -6.32 13.25 -1.30
C PRO A 38 -4.89 13.76 -1.04
N HIS A 39 -3.98 12.82 -0.80
CA HIS A 39 -2.55 13.08 -0.58
C HIS A 39 -1.73 11.85 -0.95
N TRP A 40 -0.41 11.99 -0.99
CA TRP A 40 0.54 10.90 -1.14
C TRP A 40 1.81 11.17 -0.34
N HIS A 41 2.52 10.13 0.03
CA HIS A 41 3.79 10.18 0.79
C HIS A 41 4.73 9.05 0.38
N ASP A 42 5.96 9.06 0.89
CA ASP A 42 7.01 8.10 0.53
C ASP A 42 7.00 6.83 1.38
N GLU A 43 6.14 6.76 2.37
CA GLU A 43 5.98 5.59 3.22
C GLU A 43 5.00 4.58 2.61
N LEU A 44 5.12 3.32 3.03
CA LEU A 44 4.09 2.30 2.85
C LEU A 44 3.11 2.42 4.02
N GLU A 45 1.81 2.34 3.72
CA GLU A 45 0.75 2.45 4.71
C GLU A 45 -0.20 1.25 4.64
N LEU A 46 -0.59 0.73 5.81
CA LEU A 46 -1.68 -0.22 5.96
C LEU A 46 -2.78 0.45 6.76
N VAL A 47 -3.93 0.67 6.12
CA VAL A 47 -5.15 1.17 6.77
C VAL A 47 -5.95 -0.03 7.25
N VAL A 48 -6.02 -0.25 8.56
CA VAL A 48 -6.71 -1.38 9.18
C VAL A 48 -8.02 -0.90 9.78
N ILE A 49 -9.14 -1.32 9.24
CA ILE A 49 -10.45 -0.89 9.72
C ILE A 49 -10.80 -1.64 11.01
N LYS A 50 -10.77 -0.93 12.13
CA LYS A 50 -11.05 -1.52 13.46
C LYS A 50 -12.55 -1.63 13.73
N LYS A 51 -13.34 -0.60 13.39
CA LYS A 51 -14.81 -0.59 13.58
C LYS A 51 -15.50 0.28 12.53
N GLY A 52 -16.74 -0.07 12.22
CA GLY A 52 -17.60 0.69 11.32
C GLY A 52 -17.24 0.51 9.85
N GLN A 53 -17.47 1.55 9.07
CA GLN A 53 -17.26 1.57 7.62
C GLN A 53 -17.01 2.97 7.10
N GLY A 54 -16.39 3.07 5.92
CA GLY A 54 -16.10 4.32 5.22
C GLY A 54 -15.53 4.04 3.84
N PHE A 55 -15.21 5.07 3.09
CA PHE A 55 -14.58 4.93 1.79
C PHE A 55 -13.06 5.15 1.90
N VAL A 56 -12.31 4.26 1.27
CA VAL A 56 -10.88 4.46 1.01
C VAL A 56 -10.68 4.49 -0.50
N SER A 57 -9.96 5.48 -0.98
CA SER A 57 -9.53 5.56 -2.38
C SER A 57 -8.02 5.40 -2.49
N VAL A 58 -7.57 4.57 -3.43
CA VAL A 58 -6.16 4.40 -3.78
C VAL A 58 -6.04 4.61 -5.28
N ASP A 59 -5.31 5.65 -5.67
CA ASP A 59 -5.28 6.16 -7.05
C ASP A 59 -6.69 6.48 -7.55
N PHE A 60 -7.22 5.71 -8.49
CA PHE A 60 -8.57 5.92 -9.05
C PHE A 60 -9.60 4.88 -8.58
N ASP A 61 -9.20 3.96 -7.70
CA ASP A 61 -10.08 2.92 -7.15
C ASP A 61 -10.60 3.35 -5.77
N LYS A 62 -11.88 3.68 -5.70
CA LYS A 62 -12.58 4.05 -4.45
C LYS A 62 -13.52 2.92 -4.05
N ARG A 63 -13.31 2.36 -2.87
CA ARG A 63 -14.13 1.26 -2.35
C ARG A 63 -14.67 1.57 -0.95
N LEU A 64 -15.88 1.08 -0.69
CA LEU A 64 -16.42 0.98 0.66
C LEU A 64 -15.68 -0.13 1.41
N VAL A 65 -15.15 0.21 2.57
CA VAL A 65 -14.41 -0.73 3.43
C VAL A 65 -15.13 -0.90 4.77
N HIS A 66 -14.98 -2.09 5.35
CA HIS A 66 -15.69 -2.50 6.57
C HIS A 66 -14.74 -2.96 7.66
N SER A 67 -15.26 -3.00 8.89
CA SER A 67 -14.50 -3.51 10.03
C SER A 67 -13.83 -4.86 9.74
N GLY A 68 -12.55 -4.96 10.06
CA GLY A 68 -11.68 -6.09 9.84
C GLY A 68 -10.89 -6.04 8.52
N GLU A 69 -11.33 -5.28 7.52
CA GLU A 69 -10.62 -5.17 6.23
C GLU A 69 -9.34 -4.33 6.36
N ILE A 70 -8.41 -4.57 5.45
CA ILE A 70 -7.11 -3.91 5.41
C ILE A 70 -6.92 -3.33 4.01
N VAL A 71 -6.48 -2.07 3.93
CA VAL A 71 -6.09 -1.45 2.67
C VAL A 71 -4.60 -1.18 2.68
N MET A 72 -3.87 -1.67 1.68
CA MET A 72 -2.45 -1.40 1.51
C MET A 72 -2.26 -0.24 0.52
N ILE A 73 -1.48 0.75 0.92
CA ILE A 73 -1.15 1.93 0.12
C ILE A 73 0.36 1.94 -0.09
N ARG A 74 0.78 1.90 -1.35
CA ARG A 74 2.20 1.96 -1.70
C ARG A 74 2.73 3.40 -1.66
N PRO A 75 4.04 3.59 -1.47
CA PRO A 75 4.68 4.88 -1.66
C PRO A 75 4.25 5.54 -2.98
N GLY A 76 3.96 6.83 -2.93
CA GLY A 76 3.56 7.61 -4.09
C GLY A 76 2.14 7.39 -4.60
N CYS A 77 1.34 6.46 -4.07
CA CYS A 77 -0.06 6.32 -4.47
C CYS A 77 -0.92 7.43 -3.85
N LEU A 78 -1.70 8.12 -4.70
CA LEU A 78 -2.66 9.11 -4.25
C LEU A 78 -3.80 8.41 -3.52
N HIS A 79 -4.06 8.79 -2.28
CA HIS A 79 -5.09 8.14 -1.48
C HIS A 79 -5.87 9.14 -0.62
N ALA A 80 -7.08 8.74 -0.23
CA ALA A 80 -7.97 9.53 0.62
C ALA A 80 -8.85 8.60 1.45
N ILE A 81 -9.31 9.10 2.60
CA ILE A 81 -10.24 8.37 3.47
C ILE A 81 -11.44 9.27 3.74
N GLU A 82 -12.64 8.78 3.45
CA GLU A 82 -13.87 9.56 3.53
C GLU A 82 -14.93 8.84 4.36
N GLN A 83 -15.74 9.63 5.02
CA GLN A 83 -16.91 9.12 5.73
C GLN A 83 -17.96 8.56 4.74
N ASP A 84 -18.59 7.45 5.10
CA ASP A 84 -19.77 6.93 4.40
C ASP A 84 -21.04 7.49 5.07
N ASP A 85 -21.63 8.54 4.48
CA ASP A 85 -22.82 9.23 4.95
C ASP A 85 -22.75 9.54 6.46
N THR A 86 -23.58 8.86 7.28
CA THR A 86 -23.64 9.03 8.74
C THR A 86 -22.84 7.98 9.52
N PHE A 87 -22.24 7.01 8.84
CA PHE A 87 -21.47 5.95 9.49
C PHE A 87 -20.16 6.50 10.06
N LYS A 88 -19.74 5.90 11.17
CA LYS A 88 -18.44 6.18 11.79
C LYS A 88 -17.48 5.08 11.41
N MET A 89 -16.21 5.44 11.31
CA MET A 89 -15.13 4.49 11.07
C MET A 89 -13.97 4.76 12.04
N GLU A 90 -13.58 3.75 12.79
CA GLU A 90 -12.31 3.72 13.53
C GLU A 90 -11.33 2.88 12.73
N TYR A 91 -10.14 3.40 12.47
CA TYR A 91 -9.11 2.70 11.74
C TYR A 91 -7.74 2.99 12.34
N GLU A 92 -6.82 2.08 12.11
CA GLU A 92 -5.41 2.23 12.45
C GLU A 92 -4.59 2.36 11.17
N ASN A 93 -3.76 3.38 11.11
CA ASN A 93 -2.73 3.51 10.11
C ASN A 93 -1.43 2.94 10.65
N ILE A 94 -0.88 1.93 9.96
CA ILE A 94 0.47 1.41 10.18
C ILE A 94 1.33 1.98 9.06
N ILE A 95 2.21 2.91 9.39
CA ILE A 95 3.02 3.65 8.42
C ILE A 95 4.49 3.35 8.65
N PHE A 96 5.22 2.99 7.58
CA PHE A 96 6.66 2.73 7.67
C PHE A 96 7.38 2.95 6.34
N LYS A 97 8.65 3.33 6.43
CA LYS A 97 9.50 3.42 5.24
C LYS A 97 9.89 2.04 4.76
N PRO A 98 9.96 1.81 3.44
CA PRO A 98 10.41 0.54 2.87
C PRO A 98 11.78 0.07 3.38
N ASP A 99 12.67 1.00 3.71
CA ASP A 99 13.99 0.71 4.29
C ASP A 99 13.93 -0.07 5.60
N LEU A 100 12.79 -0.02 6.32
CA LEU A 100 12.56 -0.87 7.49
C LEU A 100 12.74 -2.36 7.18
N LEU A 101 12.39 -2.78 5.97
CA LEU A 101 12.46 -4.17 5.50
C LEU A 101 13.78 -4.50 4.78
N SER A 102 14.68 -3.52 4.62
CA SER A 102 15.98 -3.74 3.98
C SER A 102 17.03 -4.23 4.98
N SER A 103 17.85 -5.17 4.56
CA SER A 103 19.05 -5.62 5.27
C SER A 103 20.36 -5.17 4.60
N GLY A 104 20.29 -4.31 3.60
CA GLY A 104 21.44 -3.70 2.92
C GLY A 104 21.39 -3.82 1.40
N ALA A 105 22.46 -3.38 0.73
CA ALA A 105 22.50 -3.19 -0.72
C ALA A 105 22.28 -4.44 -1.57
N ASN A 106 22.54 -5.64 -1.05
CA ASN A 106 22.39 -6.91 -1.76
C ASN A 106 21.29 -7.79 -1.17
N ASP A 107 20.25 -7.18 -0.62
CA ASP A 107 19.11 -7.88 -0.03
C ASP A 107 18.24 -8.50 -1.14
N LEU A 108 18.29 -9.84 -1.25
CA LEU A 108 17.50 -10.59 -2.23
C LEU A 108 16.00 -10.38 -2.05
N CYS A 109 15.54 -10.34 -0.79
CA CYS A 109 14.11 -10.15 -0.49
C CYS A 109 13.65 -8.78 -0.96
N MET A 110 14.46 -7.75 -0.70
CA MET A 110 14.19 -6.39 -1.16
C MET A 110 14.14 -6.32 -2.69
N LEU A 111 15.16 -6.83 -3.37
CA LEU A 111 15.31 -6.71 -4.83
C LEU A 111 14.28 -7.53 -5.61
N GLN A 112 13.95 -8.75 -5.15
CA GLN A 112 13.08 -9.66 -5.91
C GLN A 112 11.59 -9.54 -5.57
N TYR A 113 11.26 -9.04 -4.38
CA TYR A 113 9.88 -9.06 -3.89
C TYR A 113 9.36 -7.70 -3.44
N ILE A 114 10.09 -7.01 -2.56
CA ILE A 114 9.60 -5.75 -1.99
C ILE A 114 9.65 -4.62 -3.02
N MET A 115 10.78 -4.39 -3.70
CA MET A 115 10.90 -3.34 -4.71
C MET A 115 9.89 -3.52 -5.86
N PRO A 116 9.72 -4.71 -6.47
CA PRO A 116 8.69 -4.94 -7.48
C PRO A 116 7.26 -4.72 -6.98
N LEU A 117 6.99 -4.95 -5.69
CA LEU A 117 5.70 -4.61 -5.09
C LEU A 117 5.53 -3.09 -4.97
N LEU A 118 6.56 -2.38 -4.53
CA LEU A 118 6.52 -0.93 -4.33
C LEU A 118 6.37 -0.16 -5.66
N ASP A 119 7.09 -0.56 -6.70
CA ASP A 119 7.03 0.07 -8.02
C ASP A 119 5.84 -0.39 -8.88
N GLY A 120 5.07 -1.38 -8.40
CA GLY A 120 3.87 -1.91 -9.07
C GLY A 120 4.14 -2.91 -10.18
N SER A 121 5.39 -3.31 -10.42
CA SER A 121 5.72 -4.38 -11.38
C SER A 121 5.24 -5.75 -10.89
N LEU A 122 5.13 -5.93 -9.56
CA LEU A 122 4.44 -7.07 -8.94
C LEU A 122 3.04 -6.62 -8.52
N SER A 123 2.02 -7.08 -9.26
CA SER A 123 0.63 -6.77 -8.95
C SER A 123 0.13 -7.59 -7.78
N VAL A 124 -0.41 -6.92 -6.76
CA VAL A 124 -1.07 -7.53 -5.61
C VAL A 124 -2.44 -6.86 -5.38
N GLU A 125 -3.32 -7.52 -4.64
CA GLU A 125 -4.57 -6.89 -4.20
C GLU A 125 -4.27 -5.84 -3.12
N TYR A 126 -4.83 -4.64 -3.26
CA TYR A 126 -4.67 -3.55 -2.28
C TYR A 126 -5.77 -3.55 -1.22
N PHE A 127 -6.99 -3.96 -1.59
CA PHE A 127 -8.11 -4.07 -0.68
C PHE A 127 -8.25 -5.51 -0.18
N LEU A 128 -7.67 -5.77 0.97
CA LEU A 128 -7.60 -7.11 1.55
C LEU A 128 -8.87 -7.37 2.37
N THR A 129 -9.69 -8.28 1.88
CA THR A 129 -10.99 -8.61 2.44
C THR A 129 -11.07 -10.09 2.82
N PRO A 130 -12.07 -10.52 3.61
CA PRO A 130 -12.28 -11.93 3.94
C PRO A 130 -12.46 -12.88 2.74
N ALA A 131 -12.61 -12.34 1.52
CA ALA A 131 -12.66 -13.14 0.30
C ALA A 131 -11.29 -13.72 -0.14
N LEU A 132 -10.18 -13.20 0.41
CA LEU A 132 -8.85 -13.74 0.17
C LEU A 132 -8.61 -14.99 1.00
N GLU A 133 -8.02 -16.02 0.41
CA GLU A 133 -7.70 -17.28 1.11
C GLU A 133 -6.74 -17.04 2.29
N SER A 134 -5.78 -16.14 2.11
CA SER A 134 -4.77 -15.79 3.12
C SER A 134 -5.23 -14.74 4.13
N PHE A 135 -6.47 -14.22 4.04
CA PHE A 135 -6.92 -13.04 4.82
C PHE A 135 -6.75 -13.20 6.33
N GLU A 136 -7.14 -14.35 6.89
CA GLU A 136 -7.01 -14.59 8.34
C GLU A 136 -5.54 -14.60 8.79
N ALA A 137 -4.65 -15.14 7.97
CA ALA A 137 -3.22 -15.13 8.25
C ALA A 137 -2.62 -13.72 8.15
N LEU A 138 -3.04 -12.92 7.15
CA LEU A 138 -2.67 -11.50 7.02
C LEU A 138 -3.14 -10.70 8.24
N SER A 139 -4.41 -10.85 8.62
CA SER A 139 -4.98 -10.19 9.81
C SER A 139 -4.25 -10.59 11.09
N ASN A 140 -3.79 -11.86 11.19
CA ASN A 140 -3.00 -12.30 12.33
C ASN A 140 -1.64 -11.60 12.41
N CYS A 141 -0.97 -11.32 11.28
CA CYS A 141 0.26 -10.53 11.28
C CYS A 141 0.03 -9.15 11.90
N ILE A 142 -1.08 -8.48 11.55
CA ILE A 142 -1.44 -7.18 12.13
C ILE A 142 -1.69 -7.29 13.63
N ARG A 143 -2.48 -8.29 14.07
CA ARG A 143 -2.73 -8.52 15.51
C ARG A 143 -1.43 -8.74 16.30
N GLN A 144 -0.45 -9.44 15.73
CA GLN A 144 0.85 -9.63 16.38
C GLN A 144 1.62 -8.31 16.49
N ILE A 145 1.56 -7.46 15.47
CA ILE A 145 2.14 -6.10 15.51
C ILE A 145 1.50 -5.29 16.63
N ASP A 146 0.17 -5.25 16.71
CA ASP A 146 -0.57 -4.52 17.75
C ASP A 146 -0.14 -4.95 19.17
N LEU A 147 -0.06 -6.27 19.40
CA LEU A 147 0.32 -6.83 20.69
C LEU A 147 1.74 -6.40 21.10
N VAL A 148 2.73 -6.55 20.20
CA VAL A 148 4.11 -6.23 20.55
C VAL A 148 4.37 -4.73 20.66
N CYS A 149 3.62 -3.91 19.92
CA CYS A 149 3.67 -2.45 20.03
C CYS A 149 3.04 -1.95 21.32
N ALA A 150 2.01 -2.62 21.85
CA ALA A 150 1.38 -2.26 23.12
C ALA A 150 2.32 -2.55 24.32
N ASP A 151 3.01 -3.69 24.31
CA ASP A 151 3.87 -4.12 25.42
C ASP A 151 5.28 -3.51 25.33
N GLN A 152 5.80 -3.27 24.15
CA GLN A 152 7.15 -2.76 23.88
C GLN A 152 8.28 -3.45 24.68
N THR A 153 8.18 -4.77 24.84
CA THR A 153 9.24 -5.56 25.47
C THR A 153 10.55 -5.44 24.69
N PRO A 154 11.74 -5.60 25.32
CA PRO A 154 13.01 -5.52 24.61
C PRO A 154 13.04 -6.39 23.36
N GLY A 155 13.33 -5.77 22.20
CA GLY A 155 13.32 -6.46 20.92
C GLY A 155 11.98 -6.46 20.17
N TRP A 156 10.96 -5.73 20.63
CA TRP A 156 9.66 -5.61 19.97
C TRP A 156 9.79 -5.20 18.48
N GLN A 157 10.80 -4.41 18.13
CA GLN A 157 11.08 -4.01 16.73
C GLN A 157 11.38 -5.22 15.84
N LEU A 158 12.05 -6.26 16.37
CA LEU A 158 12.31 -7.51 15.64
C LEU A 158 10.99 -8.24 15.34
N ALA A 159 10.07 -8.25 16.30
CA ALA A 159 8.77 -8.89 16.15
C ALA A 159 7.90 -8.13 15.12
N VAL A 160 7.92 -6.78 15.13
CA VAL A 160 7.26 -5.96 14.09
C VAL A 160 7.81 -6.31 12.71
N LYS A 161 9.14 -6.30 12.51
CA LYS A 161 9.77 -6.66 11.22
C LYS A 161 9.40 -8.06 10.78
N SER A 162 9.44 -9.03 11.68
CA SER A 162 9.06 -10.43 11.40
C SER A 162 7.61 -10.54 10.91
N SER A 163 6.69 -9.85 11.58
CA SER A 163 5.27 -9.85 11.22
C SER A 163 5.02 -9.16 9.87
N LEU A 164 5.72 -8.06 9.57
CA LEU A 164 5.66 -7.39 8.27
C LEU A 164 6.22 -8.28 7.15
N PHE A 165 7.37 -8.94 7.34
CA PHE A 165 7.90 -9.88 6.35
C PHE A 165 6.92 -11.03 6.08
N ASN A 166 6.31 -11.59 7.13
CA ASN A 166 5.31 -12.63 6.95
C ASN A 166 4.06 -12.11 6.23
N PHE A 167 3.60 -10.90 6.54
CA PHE A 167 2.49 -10.24 5.83
C PHE A 167 2.77 -10.14 4.33
N PHE A 168 3.93 -9.63 3.93
CA PHE A 168 4.29 -9.51 2.51
C PHE A 168 4.48 -10.87 1.84
N PHE A 169 5.06 -11.85 2.53
CA PHE A 169 5.16 -13.21 2.01
C PHE A 169 3.77 -13.79 1.69
N LEU A 170 2.82 -13.67 2.60
CA LEU A 170 1.45 -14.16 2.39
C LEU A 170 0.76 -13.43 1.23
N LEU A 171 0.87 -12.11 1.18
CA LEU A 171 0.27 -11.27 0.14
C LEU A 171 0.81 -11.61 -1.25
N ILE A 172 2.13 -11.74 -1.39
CA ILE A 172 2.80 -12.08 -2.64
C ILE A 172 2.44 -13.50 -3.08
N SER A 173 2.42 -14.46 -2.14
CA SER A 173 2.05 -15.85 -2.42
C SER A 173 0.61 -15.97 -2.91
N GLU A 174 -0.31 -15.18 -2.35
CA GLU A 174 -1.71 -15.12 -2.79
C GLU A 174 -1.83 -14.59 -4.23
N SER A 175 -1.09 -13.53 -4.57
CA SER A 175 -1.13 -12.93 -5.90
C SER A 175 -0.60 -13.86 -6.98
N GLN A 176 0.46 -14.62 -6.69
CA GLN A 176 1.03 -15.58 -7.63
C GLN A 176 0.09 -16.74 -7.94
N LYS A 177 -0.72 -17.19 -6.99
CA LYS A 177 -1.75 -18.20 -7.21
C LYS A 177 -2.81 -17.73 -8.23
N LYS A 178 -3.20 -16.46 -8.16
CA LYS A 178 -4.18 -15.85 -9.07
C LYS A 178 -3.64 -15.70 -10.50
N THR A 179 -2.38 -15.33 -10.67
CA THR A 179 -1.75 -15.19 -12.00
C THR A 179 -1.65 -16.50 -12.77
N VAL A 180 -1.51 -17.62 -12.10
CA VAL A 180 -1.53 -18.96 -12.73
C VAL A 180 -2.93 -19.31 -13.26
N SER A 181 -4.00 -18.72 -12.70
CA SER A 181 -5.39 -19.00 -13.09
C SER A 181 -5.96 -18.06 -14.16
N THR A 182 -5.32 -16.92 -14.47
CA THR A 182 -5.83 -15.90 -15.40
C THR A 182 -4.83 -15.55 -16.50
N SER A 183 -4.59 -16.46 -17.43
CA SER A 183 -3.64 -16.25 -18.54
C SER A 183 -4.14 -15.34 -19.67
N SER A 184 -5.34 -14.76 -19.59
CA SER A 184 -5.92 -13.92 -20.65
C SER A 184 -5.66 -12.42 -20.48
N ASP A 185 -5.51 -11.90 -19.26
CA ASP A 185 -5.34 -10.46 -19.02
C ASP A 185 -3.87 -10.00 -19.04
N SER A 186 -2.94 -10.94 -19.08
CA SER A 186 -1.49 -10.70 -19.08
C SER A 186 -1.01 -9.84 -20.25
N LYS A 187 -1.58 -10.00 -21.45
CA LYS A 187 -1.12 -9.25 -22.64
C LYS A 187 -1.43 -7.76 -22.60
N SER A 188 -2.59 -7.37 -22.09
CA SER A 188 -2.95 -5.94 -21.94
C SER A 188 -2.09 -5.25 -20.89
N LEU A 189 -1.82 -5.91 -19.77
CA LEU A 189 -0.95 -5.40 -18.71
C LEU A 189 0.50 -5.27 -19.17
N GLU A 190 1.03 -6.25 -19.92
CA GLU A 190 2.37 -6.19 -20.51
C GLU A 190 2.51 -5.05 -21.51
N LYS A 191 1.50 -4.82 -22.36
CA LYS A 191 1.49 -3.66 -23.26
C LYS A 191 1.48 -2.34 -22.49
N MET A 192 0.67 -2.22 -21.45
CA MET A 192 0.63 -1.02 -20.60
C MET A 192 1.98 -0.75 -19.94
N LYS A 193 2.65 -1.78 -19.39
CA LYS A 193 4.00 -1.67 -18.83
C LYS A 193 5.02 -1.22 -19.87
N THR A 194 4.93 -1.74 -21.09
CA THR A 194 5.82 -1.34 -22.20
C THR A 194 5.64 0.14 -22.53
N VAL A 195 4.40 0.61 -22.63
CA VAL A 195 4.09 2.02 -22.89
C VAL A 195 4.60 2.92 -21.76
N LEU A 196 4.35 2.55 -20.50
CA LEU A 196 4.82 3.33 -19.35
C LEU A 196 6.34 3.42 -19.31
N LYS A 197 7.04 2.31 -19.52
CA LYS A 197 8.51 2.28 -19.58
C LYS A 197 9.08 3.09 -20.75
N TYR A 198 8.40 3.10 -21.89
CA TYR A 198 8.76 3.95 -23.02
C TYR A 198 8.61 5.43 -22.65
N VAL A 199 7.50 5.83 -22.05
CA VAL A 199 7.27 7.19 -21.57
C VAL A 199 8.32 7.61 -20.56
N GLU A 200 8.63 6.77 -19.55
CA GLU A 200 9.68 7.03 -18.56
C GLU A 200 11.06 7.28 -19.18
N ASN A 201 11.40 6.58 -20.25
CA ASN A 201 12.70 6.72 -20.91
C ASN A 201 12.76 7.89 -21.90
N HIS A 202 11.60 8.41 -22.37
CA HIS A 202 11.53 9.41 -23.44
C HIS A 202 10.70 10.66 -23.05
N TYR A 203 10.39 10.86 -21.76
CA TYR A 203 9.54 11.97 -21.30
C TYR A 203 10.09 13.36 -21.62
N THR A 204 11.37 13.49 -21.99
CA THR A 204 11.99 14.74 -22.44
C THR A 204 11.78 15.00 -23.94
N GLU A 205 11.24 14.04 -24.68
CA GLU A 205 11.00 14.11 -26.11
C GLU A 205 9.52 14.38 -26.39
N LYS A 206 9.21 14.74 -27.66
CA LYS A 206 7.81 14.88 -28.05
C LYS A 206 7.20 13.49 -28.27
N LEU A 207 6.39 13.04 -27.33
CA LEU A 207 5.65 11.78 -27.44
C LEU A 207 4.28 12.00 -28.08
N THR A 208 3.88 11.08 -28.95
CA THR A 208 2.56 11.06 -29.57
C THR A 208 1.82 9.77 -29.20
N ILE A 209 0.48 9.78 -29.31
CA ILE A 209 -0.34 8.58 -29.08
C ILE A 209 -0.01 7.48 -30.11
N ASP A 210 0.34 7.88 -31.34
CA ASP A 210 0.72 6.96 -32.41
C ASP A 210 2.02 6.21 -32.08
N ASP A 211 3.04 6.89 -31.50
CA ASP A 211 4.27 6.25 -31.03
C ASP A 211 3.99 5.17 -29.97
N MET A 212 3.01 5.41 -29.11
CA MET A 212 2.63 4.46 -28.05
C MET A 212 1.75 3.32 -28.56
N ALA A 213 1.01 3.53 -29.64
CA ALA A 213 0.16 2.50 -30.23
C ALA A 213 0.95 1.47 -31.06
N GLU A 214 2.17 1.82 -31.49
CA GLU A 214 3.07 0.93 -32.21
C GLU A 214 3.88 -0.01 -31.29
N LEU A 215 3.86 0.20 -29.96
CA LEU A 215 4.52 -0.64 -28.96
C LEU A 215 3.66 -1.86 -28.58
#